data_ca7838201fe55d48bc3ed6ec4db6d38f
#
_entry.id   ca7838201fe55d48bc3ed6ec4db6d38f
#
_cell.length_a   1.000
_cell.length_b   1.000
_cell.length_c   1.000
_cell.angle_alpha   90.00
_cell.angle_beta   90.00
_cell.angle_gamma   90.00
#
_symmetry.space_group_name_H-M   'P 1'
#
loop_
_entity.id
_entity.type
_entity.pdbx_description
1 polymer ?
#
loop_
_entity_poly.entity_id
_entity_poly.type
_entity_poly.pdbx_seq_one_letter_code
_entity_poly.pdbx_strand_id
1 'polypeptide(L)'
;MVFRKGDLVMLDKYSEEQLIIKEQALNKTEINRLIQLIYNHSPKNGTFSHSIPGLHTRRYSKISKDWEKSFYAPSVIIVAQGVKAVRIGKETFQIDKGCMLMLPVGVPVALKTIQASYEKPFLGIGLTLEPEKIAEFVQKVYPNGLPSVKTRNVGYTTDADEGIINSVTRLFECLENSSDTELLAPIIKDEILVRLLRSSIGIQIAEIGFADSKVRHIAKAIQWLLSNFSMPMKVSDLAMISNMSVSVFHKHFKEATSMSPLQYQKILRLQEARHLMLSRKMDAATACQLRVCKCITIQSGL
;
A
#
# COMPACT_ATOMS: atom_id res chain seq x y z
N MET A 1 17.04 -7.47 51.35
CA MET A 1 15.70 -6.88 51.30
C MET A 1 14.78 -7.96 50.72
N VAL A 2 13.96 -8.57 51.60
CA VAL A 2 13.17 -9.77 51.29
C VAL A 2 11.85 -9.31 50.66
N PHE A 3 11.60 -9.62 49.40
CA PHE A 3 10.29 -9.41 48.78
C PHE A 3 9.31 -10.43 49.36
N ARG A 4 8.23 -9.94 49.93
CA ARG A 4 7.16 -10.76 50.50
C ARG A 4 6.37 -11.47 49.39
N LYS A 5 6.07 -12.75 49.62
CA LYS A 5 5.22 -13.65 48.85
C LYS A 5 3.75 -13.18 48.87
N GLY A 6 3.42 -12.02 48.30
CA GLY A 6 2.07 -11.45 48.33
C GLY A 6 1.64 -10.73 47.06
N ASP A 7 2.58 -10.37 46.18
CA ASP A 7 2.29 -9.48 45.03
C ASP A 7 2.14 -10.23 43.66
N LEU A 8 1.99 -11.56 43.70
CA LEU A 8 1.86 -12.38 42.48
C LEU A 8 0.44 -12.94 42.27
N VAL A 9 -0.60 -12.33 42.84
CA VAL A 9 -1.99 -12.85 42.77
C VAL A 9 -2.93 -11.81 42.17
N MET A 10 -2.56 -11.18 41.05
CA MET A 10 -3.48 -10.33 40.29
C MET A 10 -3.45 -10.59 38.78
N LEU A 11 -2.96 -11.73 38.30
CA LEU A 11 -2.95 -12.07 36.87
C LEU A 11 -3.90 -13.20 36.47
N ASP A 12 -4.66 -13.76 37.42
CA ASP A 12 -5.59 -14.87 37.15
C ASP A 12 -7.07 -14.45 37.23
N LYS A 13 -7.43 -13.30 36.64
CA LYS A 13 -8.83 -12.82 36.67
C LYS A 13 -9.68 -13.18 35.47
N TYR A 14 -9.09 -13.65 34.40
CA TYR A 14 -9.85 -14.01 33.17
C TYR A 14 -9.38 -15.35 32.62
N SER A 15 -10.30 -16.22 32.24
CA SER A 15 -9.99 -17.41 31.44
C SER A 15 -9.48 -16.98 30.05
N GLU A 16 -8.70 -17.83 29.36
CA GLU A 16 -8.23 -17.55 27.99
C GLU A 16 -9.39 -17.15 27.05
N GLU A 17 -10.53 -17.81 27.17
CA GLU A 17 -11.76 -17.45 26.41
C GLU A 17 -12.26 -16.04 26.75
N GLN A 18 -12.23 -15.62 28.00
CA GLN A 18 -12.65 -14.27 28.39
C GLN A 18 -11.68 -13.20 27.92
N LEU A 19 -10.39 -13.51 27.85
CA LEU A 19 -9.36 -12.63 27.27
C LEU A 19 -9.58 -12.49 25.76
N ILE A 20 -9.82 -13.58 25.05
CA ILE A 20 -10.10 -13.58 23.61
C ILE A 20 -11.39 -12.79 23.31
N ILE A 21 -12.45 -12.98 24.08
CA ILE A 21 -13.73 -12.26 23.91
C ILE A 21 -13.53 -10.75 24.18
N LYS A 22 -12.76 -10.40 25.20
CA LYS A 22 -12.45 -9.01 25.54
C LYS A 22 -11.59 -8.33 24.46
N GLU A 23 -10.59 -9.02 23.95
CA GLU A 23 -9.74 -8.58 22.86
C GLU A 23 -10.54 -8.38 21.56
N GLN A 24 -11.41 -9.33 21.21
CA GLN A 24 -12.32 -9.19 20.07
C GLN A 24 -13.32 -8.03 20.22
N ALA A 25 -13.81 -7.77 21.42
CA ALA A 25 -14.71 -6.65 21.72
C ALA A 25 -13.98 -5.31 21.63
N LEU A 26 -12.72 -5.24 22.13
CA LEU A 26 -11.87 -4.06 22.05
C LEU A 26 -11.51 -3.72 20.61
N ASN A 27 -11.11 -4.72 19.84
CA ASN A 27 -10.78 -4.58 18.42
C ASN A 27 -12.00 -4.10 17.61
N LYS A 28 -13.20 -4.61 17.94
CA LYS A 28 -14.45 -4.13 17.33
C LYS A 28 -14.74 -2.66 17.65
N THR A 29 -14.37 -2.19 18.83
CA THR A 29 -14.54 -0.78 19.25
C THR A 29 -13.55 0.13 18.52
N GLU A 30 -12.26 -0.23 18.47
CA GLU A 30 -11.21 0.55 17.81
C GLU A 30 -11.46 0.67 16.30
N ILE A 31 -11.81 -0.43 15.62
CA ILE A 31 -12.09 -0.36 14.19
C ILE A 31 -13.36 0.48 13.89
N ASN A 32 -14.34 0.50 14.79
CA ASN A 32 -15.51 1.38 14.63
C ASN A 32 -15.15 2.87 14.81
N ARG A 33 -14.25 3.17 15.75
CA ARG A 33 -13.69 4.53 15.93
C ARG A 33 -12.93 4.97 14.67
N LEU A 34 -12.08 4.10 14.13
CA LEU A 34 -11.36 4.34 12.89
C LEU A 34 -12.30 4.59 11.71
N ILE A 35 -13.40 3.84 11.59
CA ILE A 35 -14.44 4.04 10.56
C ILE A 35 -14.98 5.47 10.63
N GLN A 36 -15.32 5.99 11.82
CA GLN A 36 -15.84 7.35 12.00
C GLN A 36 -14.80 8.41 11.59
N LEU A 37 -13.54 8.24 12.00
CA LEU A 37 -12.47 9.16 11.63
C LEU A 37 -12.25 9.20 10.12
N ILE A 38 -12.17 8.02 9.46
CA ILE A 38 -12.03 7.97 8.00
C ILE A 38 -13.23 8.63 7.31
N TYR A 39 -14.45 8.38 7.81
CA TYR A 39 -15.67 8.96 7.24
C TYR A 39 -15.64 10.48 7.32
N ASN A 40 -15.25 11.04 8.47
CA ASN A 40 -15.15 12.49 8.69
C ASN A 40 -14.10 13.14 7.78
N HIS A 41 -12.95 12.47 7.57
CA HIS A 41 -11.87 12.97 6.73
C HIS A 41 -12.03 12.61 5.24
N SER A 42 -13.13 11.97 4.85
CA SER A 42 -13.47 11.62 3.47
C SER A 42 -14.87 12.11 3.10
N PRO A 43 -15.06 13.42 2.82
CA PRO A 43 -16.37 14.05 2.72
C PRO A 43 -17.21 13.54 1.54
N LYS A 44 -16.59 12.97 0.51
CA LYS A 44 -17.26 12.45 -0.68
C LYS A 44 -16.57 11.17 -1.19
N ASN A 45 -17.14 10.55 -2.24
CA ASN A 45 -16.47 9.43 -2.90
C ASN A 45 -15.18 9.89 -3.57
N GLY A 46 -14.10 9.10 -3.37
CA GLY A 46 -12.78 9.40 -3.93
C GLY A 46 -11.63 8.97 -3.04
N THR A 47 -10.45 9.43 -3.40
CA THR A 47 -9.21 9.30 -2.63
C THR A 47 -8.79 10.68 -2.15
N PHE A 48 -8.41 10.79 -0.89
CA PHE A 48 -8.01 12.05 -0.24
C PHE A 48 -6.60 11.89 0.33
N SER A 49 -5.75 12.88 0.07
CA SER A 49 -4.46 13.05 0.75
C SER A 49 -4.66 13.97 1.95
N HIS A 50 -3.92 13.71 3.02
CA HIS A 50 -4.02 14.48 4.27
C HIS A 50 -2.74 15.27 4.55
N SER A 51 -2.77 16.14 5.56
CA SER A 51 -1.59 16.91 6.01
C SER A 51 -0.45 16.03 6.52
N ILE A 52 -0.75 14.80 6.96
CA ILE A 52 0.28 13.80 7.32
C ILE A 52 0.82 13.18 6.01
N PRO A 53 2.13 13.35 5.70
CA PRO A 53 2.72 12.83 4.48
C PRO A 53 2.55 11.31 4.34
N GLY A 54 2.11 10.87 3.16
CA GLY A 54 1.91 9.44 2.85
C GLY A 54 0.62 8.84 3.40
N LEU A 55 -0.21 9.61 4.14
CA LEU A 55 -1.52 9.17 4.60
C LEU A 55 -2.59 9.52 3.58
N HIS A 56 -3.36 8.51 3.17
CA HIS A 56 -4.47 8.66 2.23
C HIS A 56 -5.70 7.92 2.73
N THR A 57 -6.89 8.48 2.46
CA THR A 57 -8.16 7.78 2.66
C THR A 57 -8.87 7.53 1.35
N ARG A 58 -9.73 6.51 1.35
CA ARG A 58 -10.57 6.13 0.21
C ARG A 58 -11.99 5.88 0.69
N ARG A 59 -12.95 6.52 0.04
CA ARG A 59 -14.38 6.31 0.28
C ARG A 59 -15.11 6.04 -1.02
N TYR A 60 -15.91 4.98 -1.07
CA TYR A 60 -16.77 4.66 -2.21
C TYR A 60 -18.10 4.10 -1.70
N SER A 61 -19.20 4.77 -2.05
CA SER A 61 -20.57 4.46 -1.55
C SER A 61 -21.38 3.60 -2.53
N LYS A 62 -20.74 3.10 -3.60
CA LYS A 62 -21.42 2.26 -4.60
C LYS A 62 -20.52 1.12 -5.04
N ILE A 63 -21.11 -0.02 -5.36
CA ILE A 63 -20.46 -1.13 -6.03
C ILE A 63 -20.00 -0.67 -7.43
N SER A 64 -18.75 -0.99 -7.80
CA SER A 64 -18.24 -0.67 -9.13
C SER A 64 -18.80 -1.63 -10.17
N LYS A 65 -19.34 -1.10 -11.27
CA LYS A 65 -19.72 -1.93 -12.43
C LYS A 65 -18.48 -2.50 -13.12
N ASP A 66 -17.49 -1.63 -13.37
CA ASP A 66 -16.26 -1.94 -14.11
C ASP A 66 -15.01 -1.82 -13.25
N TRP A 67 -13.89 -2.27 -13.78
CA TRP A 67 -12.59 -2.13 -13.18
C TRP A 67 -12.01 -0.74 -13.43
N GLU A 68 -11.78 0.01 -12.38
CA GLU A 68 -11.15 1.33 -12.43
C GLU A 68 -9.62 1.19 -12.43
N LYS A 69 -8.95 1.75 -13.44
CA LYS A 69 -7.49 1.76 -13.53
C LYS A 69 -6.90 2.84 -12.65
N SER A 70 -5.88 2.49 -11.88
CA SER A 70 -5.16 3.39 -10.96
C SER A 70 -3.70 2.97 -10.89
N PHE A 71 -2.92 3.73 -10.11
CA PHE A 71 -1.54 3.42 -9.77
C PHE A 71 -1.38 3.51 -8.26
N TYR A 72 -0.76 2.50 -7.66
CA TYR A 72 -0.41 2.50 -6.25
C TYR A 72 1.10 2.56 -6.10
N ALA A 73 1.59 3.53 -5.32
CA ALA A 73 2.95 3.58 -4.83
C ALA A 73 3.20 2.42 -3.84
N PRO A 74 4.47 2.14 -3.47
CA PRO A 74 4.75 1.22 -2.37
C PRO A 74 3.95 1.63 -1.13
N SER A 75 3.10 0.74 -0.63
CA SER A 75 2.16 1.12 0.43
C SER A 75 1.56 -0.08 1.15
N VAL A 76 1.09 0.15 2.36
CA VAL A 76 0.13 -0.72 3.05
C VAL A 76 -1.24 -0.08 2.95
N ILE A 77 -2.22 -0.89 2.54
CA ILE A 77 -3.63 -0.50 2.45
C ILE A 77 -4.37 -1.30 3.51
N ILE A 78 -5.11 -0.61 4.38
CA ILE A 78 -5.92 -1.21 5.45
C ILE A 78 -7.38 -0.92 5.13
N VAL A 79 -8.23 -1.94 5.18
CA VAL A 79 -9.68 -1.79 4.96
C VAL A 79 -10.38 -1.73 6.31
N ALA A 80 -11.04 -0.60 6.56
CA ALA A 80 -11.87 -0.42 7.76
C ALA A 80 -13.31 -0.92 7.55
N GLN A 81 -13.87 -0.77 6.35
CA GLN A 81 -15.25 -1.14 6.02
C GLN A 81 -15.43 -1.47 4.54
N GLY A 82 -16.33 -2.41 4.24
CA GLY A 82 -16.66 -2.82 2.87
C GLY A 82 -15.66 -3.82 2.30
N VAL A 83 -15.81 -4.11 1.00
CA VAL A 83 -14.96 -5.08 0.29
C VAL A 83 -14.51 -4.50 -1.04
N LYS A 84 -13.23 -4.67 -1.37
CA LYS A 84 -12.65 -4.24 -2.64
C LYS A 84 -11.79 -5.36 -3.25
N ALA A 85 -11.86 -5.50 -4.55
CA ALA A 85 -10.91 -6.30 -5.31
C ALA A 85 -9.84 -5.40 -5.94
N VAL A 86 -8.59 -5.82 -5.83
CA VAL A 86 -7.41 -5.18 -6.41
C VAL A 86 -6.74 -6.17 -7.33
N ARG A 87 -6.68 -5.85 -8.63
CA ARG A 87 -6.04 -6.70 -9.63
C ARG A 87 -4.74 -6.07 -10.10
N ILE A 88 -3.67 -6.85 -10.10
CA ILE A 88 -2.32 -6.47 -10.49
C ILE A 88 -1.82 -7.50 -11.50
N GLY A 89 -1.71 -7.12 -12.76
CA GLY A 89 -1.42 -8.07 -13.82
C GLY A 89 -2.47 -9.17 -13.90
N LYS A 90 -2.08 -10.41 -13.58
CA LYS A 90 -2.97 -11.59 -13.58
C LYS A 90 -3.51 -11.94 -12.18
N GLU A 91 -2.94 -11.37 -11.13
CA GLU A 91 -3.32 -11.65 -9.75
C GLU A 91 -4.46 -10.73 -9.29
N THR A 92 -5.38 -11.28 -8.49
CA THR A 92 -6.48 -10.52 -7.91
C THR A 92 -6.53 -10.80 -6.40
N PHE A 93 -6.47 -9.72 -5.63
CA PHE A 93 -6.58 -9.72 -4.17
C PHE A 93 -7.96 -9.19 -3.80
N GLN A 94 -8.68 -9.93 -2.98
CA GLN A 94 -9.87 -9.42 -2.32
C GLN A 94 -9.48 -8.98 -0.92
N ILE A 95 -9.84 -7.75 -0.57
CA ILE A 95 -9.54 -7.13 0.72
C ILE A 95 -10.85 -6.65 1.36
N ASP A 96 -11.04 -6.99 2.60
CA ASP A 96 -12.24 -6.70 3.39
C ASP A 96 -11.89 -6.12 4.76
N LYS A 97 -12.89 -5.96 5.61
CA LYS A 97 -12.73 -5.33 6.92
C LYS A 97 -11.65 -6.02 7.77
N GLY A 98 -10.65 -5.25 8.20
CA GLY A 98 -9.51 -5.71 9.00
C GLY A 98 -8.33 -6.20 8.16
N CYS A 99 -8.53 -6.47 6.87
CA CYS A 99 -7.47 -6.93 5.98
C CYS A 99 -6.49 -5.80 5.62
N MET A 100 -5.20 -6.15 5.55
CA MET A 100 -4.14 -5.33 4.97
C MET A 100 -3.68 -5.91 3.65
N LEU A 101 -3.43 -5.05 2.66
CA LEU A 101 -2.71 -5.36 1.42
C LEU A 101 -1.43 -4.53 1.38
N MET A 102 -0.28 -5.19 1.34
CA MET A 102 1.02 -4.55 1.16
C MET A 102 1.49 -4.70 -0.29
N LEU A 103 1.93 -3.60 -0.86
CA LEU A 103 2.55 -3.51 -2.19
C LEU A 103 4.00 -3.06 -2.04
N PRO A 104 4.99 -3.92 -2.37
CA PRO A 104 6.40 -3.61 -2.12
C PRO A 104 6.99 -2.59 -3.09
N VAL A 105 6.39 -2.44 -4.25
CA VAL A 105 6.83 -1.51 -5.31
C VAL A 105 5.64 -0.79 -5.93
N GLY A 106 5.92 0.30 -6.64
CA GLY A 106 4.89 1.00 -7.41
C GLY A 106 4.32 0.13 -8.54
N VAL A 107 3.00 -0.02 -8.61
CA VAL A 107 2.34 -0.88 -9.61
C VAL A 107 1.06 -0.27 -10.16
N PRO A 108 0.80 -0.44 -11.48
CA PRO A 108 -0.51 -0.22 -12.05
C PRO A 108 -1.51 -1.25 -11.51
N VAL A 109 -2.66 -0.78 -11.06
CA VAL A 109 -3.73 -1.62 -10.49
C VAL A 109 -5.05 -1.40 -11.20
N ALA A 110 -5.92 -2.41 -11.16
CA ALA A 110 -7.32 -2.26 -11.48
C ALA A 110 -8.14 -2.54 -10.22
N LEU A 111 -9.06 -1.65 -9.89
CA LEU A 111 -9.82 -1.63 -8.66
C LEU A 111 -11.30 -1.89 -8.94
N LYS A 112 -11.94 -2.68 -8.08
CA LYS A 112 -13.39 -2.90 -8.14
C LYS A 112 -13.96 -2.93 -6.72
N THR A 113 -14.87 -2.02 -6.39
CA THR A 113 -15.61 -2.06 -5.14
C THR A 113 -16.65 -3.18 -5.24
N ILE A 114 -16.56 -4.18 -4.35
CA ILE A 114 -17.40 -5.37 -4.34
C ILE A 114 -18.58 -5.19 -3.40
N GLN A 115 -18.35 -4.56 -2.25
CA GLN A 115 -19.39 -4.31 -1.24
C GLN A 115 -19.27 -2.90 -0.70
N ALA A 116 -20.31 -2.10 -0.93
CA ALA A 116 -20.49 -0.75 -0.40
C ALA A 116 -21.95 -0.31 -0.58
N SER A 117 -22.43 0.56 0.33
CA SER A 117 -23.69 1.32 0.20
C SER A 117 -23.49 2.75 0.67
N TYR A 118 -24.53 3.58 0.63
CA TYR A 118 -24.47 4.95 1.18
C TYR A 118 -24.30 4.94 2.70
N GLU A 119 -25.00 4.04 3.41
CA GLU A 119 -24.96 3.89 4.87
C GLU A 119 -23.67 3.19 5.33
N LYS A 120 -23.16 2.29 4.50
CA LYS A 120 -21.94 1.52 4.76
C LYS A 120 -21.00 1.57 3.55
N PRO A 121 -20.34 2.73 3.30
CA PRO A 121 -19.42 2.86 2.19
C PRO A 121 -18.17 1.97 2.39
N PHE A 122 -17.50 1.64 1.30
CA PHE A 122 -16.13 1.15 1.39
C PHE A 122 -15.25 2.26 1.96
N LEU A 123 -14.51 1.94 3.02
CA LEU A 123 -13.55 2.84 3.67
C LEU A 123 -12.20 2.13 3.79
N GLY A 124 -11.17 2.75 3.26
CA GLY A 124 -9.81 2.24 3.30
C GLY A 124 -8.79 3.34 3.54
N ILE A 125 -7.67 2.94 4.10
CA ILE A 125 -6.52 3.78 4.39
C ILE A 125 -5.35 3.31 3.53
N GLY A 126 -4.52 4.22 3.05
CA GLY A 126 -3.24 3.92 2.45
C GLY A 126 -2.14 4.64 3.21
N LEU A 127 -1.12 3.90 3.60
CA LEU A 127 0.12 4.41 4.17
C LEU A 127 1.25 4.13 3.20
N THR A 128 1.90 5.18 2.69
CA THR A 128 3.06 5.05 1.81
C THR A 128 4.25 4.50 2.59
N LEU A 129 4.92 3.52 2.01
CA LEU A 129 6.14 2.92 2.54
C LEU A 129 7.36 3.67 2.00
N GLU A 130 8.14 4.25 2.90
CA GLU A 130 9.34 5.03 2.59
C GLU A 130 10.58 4.13 2.79
N PRO A 131 11.30 3.75 1.72
CA PRO A 131 12.41 2.81 1.83
C PRO A 131 13.52 3.26 2.78
N GLU A 132 13.81 4.56 2.83
CA GLU A 132 14.82 5.15 3.71
C GLU A 132 14.43 4.97 5.17
N LYS A 133 13.15 5.22 5.48
CA LYS A 133 12.62 5.08 6.83
C LYS A 133 12.57 3.61 7.28
N ILE A 134 12.21 2.71 6.36
CA ILE A 134 12.25 1.27 6.63
C ILE A 134 13.69 0.84 6.94
N ALA A 135 14.69 1.31 6.18
CA ALA A 135 16.08 0.96 6.39
C ALA A 135 16.59 1.32 7.79
N GLU A 136 16.13 2.43 8.37
CA GLU A 136 16.47 2.83 9.75
C GLU A 136 16.04 1.80 10.80
N PHE A 137 14.88 1.15 10.59
CA PHE A 137 14.31 0.20 11.55
C PHE A 137 14.69 -1.25 11.28
N VAL A 138 15.04 -1.59 10.03
CA VAL A 138 15.37 -2.98 9.66
C VAL A 138 16.50 -3.53 10.51
N GLN A 139 17.58 -2.78 10.72
CA GLN A 139 18.70 -3.23 11.53
C GLN A 139 18.32 -3.45 13.01
N LYS A 140 17.36 -2.66 13.54
CA LYS A 140 16.88 -2.79 14.92
C LYS A 140 15.97 -3.99 15.09
N VAL A 141 15.11 -4.26 14.10
CA VAL A 141 14.13 -5.37 14.14
C VAL A 141 14.78 -6.70 13.72
N TYR A 142 15.73 -6.66 12.79
CA TYR A 142 16.43 -7.82 12.24
C TYR A 142 17.96 -7.68 12.38
N PRO A 143 18.51 -7.65 13.61
CA PRO A 143 19.94 -7.40 13.84
C PRO A 143 20.85 -8.48 13.25
N ASN A 144 20.34 -9.69 13.05
CA ASN A 144 21.07 -10.82 12.46
C ASN A 144 20.86 -10.97 10.94
N GLY A 145 20.32 -9.92 10.29
CA GLY A 145 19.98 -9.93 8.87
C GLY A 145 18.59 -10.49 8.59
N LEU A 146 18.15 -10.35 7.34
CA LEU A 146 16.82 -10.81 6.92
C LEU A 146 16.83 -12.33 6.65
N PRO A 147 15.80 -13.05 7.12
CA PRO A 147 15.56 -14.42 6.70
C PRO A 147 15.36 -14.51 5.17
N SER A 148 15.77 -15.62 4.56
CA SER A 148 15.61 -15.77 3.12
C SER A 148 14.12 -15.90 2.73
N VAL A 149 13.67 -15.10 1.77
CA VAL A 149 12.29 -15.16 1.22
C VAL A 149 12.28 -16.15 0.05
N LYS A 150 11.53 -17.25 0.21
CA LYS A 150 11.41 -18.29 -0.84
C LYS A 150 10.55 -17.84 -2.02
N THR A 151 9.49 -17.10 -1.75
CA THR A 151 8.50 -16.68 -2.77
C THR A 151 8.29 -15.17 -2.70
N ARG A 152 8.34 -14.50 -3.86
CA ARG A 152 8.03 -13.08 -4.02
C ARG A 152 6.77 -12.93 -4.82
N ASN A 153 5.83 -12.15 -4.28
CA ASN A 153 4.55 -11.85 -4.90
C ASN A 153 4.46 -10.34 -5.16
N VAL A 154 3.60 -9.96 -6.09
CA VAL A 154 3.34 -8.55 -6.41
C VAL A 154 2.63 -7.82 -5.27
N GLY A 155 1.99 -8.55 -4.38
CA GLY A 155 1.33 -8.04 -3.18
C GLY A 155 1.18 -9.13 -2.12
N TYR A 156 0.99 -8.72 -0.89
CA TYR A 156 0.85 -9.60 0.27
C TYR A 156 -0.35 -9.16 1.09
N THR A 157 -1.20 -10.11 1.46
CA THR A 157 -2.38 -9.86 2.30
C THR A 157 -2.22 -10.52 3.66
N THR A 158 -2.67 -9.85 4.70
CA THR A 158 -2.77 -10.37 6.07
C THR A 158 -3.78 -9.53 6.84
N ASP A 159 -4.21 -9.98 8.02
CA ASP A 159 -5.05 -9.19 8.90
C ASP A 159 -4.21 -8.17 9.69
N ALA A 160 -4.77 -6.99 9.93
CA ALA A 160 -4.20 -5.99 10.81
C ALA A 160 -4.46 -6.41 12.27
N ASP A 161 -3.39 -6.53 13.05
CA ASP A 161 -3.55 -6.74 14.48
C ASP A 161 -4.11 -5.48 15.19
N GLU A 162 -4.58 -5.66 16.43
CA GLU A 162 -5.17 -4.59 17.24
C GLU A 162 -4.20 -3.42 17.44
N GLY A 163 -2.91 -3.71 17.63
CA GLY A 163 -1.90 -2.67 17.82
C GLY A 163 -1.68 -1.81 16.59
N ILE A 164 -1.78 -2.40 15.38
CA ILE A 164 -1.72 -1.64 14.12
C ILE A 164 -2.97 -0.77 13.98
N ILE A 165 -4.18 -1.33 14.21
CA ILE A 165 -5.45 -0.58 14.13
C ILE A 165 -5.45 0.60 15.11
N ASN A 166 -5.05 0.37 16.37
CA ASN A 166 -4.96 1.43 17.38
C ASN A 166 -3.97 2.53 16.99
N SER A 167 -2.76 2.16 16.53
CA SER A 167 -1.77 3.15 16.10
C SER A 167 -2.25 3.98 14.91
N VAL A 168 -2.94 3.34 13.95
CA VAL A 168 -3.54 4.05 12.81
C VAL A 168 -4.69 4.97 13.26
N THR A 169 -5.52 4.55 14.21
CA THR A 169 -6.57 5.39 14.79
C THR A 169 -5.98 6.65 15.41
N ARG A 170 -4.94 6.50 16.26
CA ARG A 170 -4.22 7.65 16.85
C ARG A 170 -3.56 8.55 15.80
N LEU A 171 -3.06 7.98 14.70
CA LEU A 171 -2.53 8.77 13.60
C LEU A 171 -3.60 9.67 12.95
N PHE A 172 -4.85 9.18 12.83
CA PHE A 172 -5.97 9.99 12.33
C PHE A 172 -6.37 11.10 13.30
N GLU A 173 -6.29 10.86 14.61
CA GLU A 173 -6.58 11.86 15.63
C GLU A 173 -5.63 13.05 15.56
N CYS A 174 -4.37 12.83 15.15
CA CYS A 174 -3.43 13.93 14.91
C CYS A 174 -3.89 14.90 13.80
N LEU A 175 -4.80 14.51 12.92
CA LEU A 175 -5.35 15.41 11.88
C LEU A 175 -6.24 16.51 12.45
N GLU A 176 -6.74 16.36 13.68
CA GLU A 176 -7.62 17.33 14.32
C GLU A 176 -6.84 18.52 14.90
N ASN A 177 -5.52 18.37 15.09
CA ASN A 177 -4.66 19.39 15.67
C ASN A 177 -3.34 19.51 14.88
N SER A 178 -3.01 20.69 14.39
CA SER A 178 -1.80 20.95 13.60
C SER A 178 -0.50 20.66 14.39
N SER A 179 -0.48 20.95 15.70
CA SER A 179 0.68 20.63 16.56
C SER A 179 0.91 19.13 16.67
N ASP A 180 -0.17 18.35 16.83
CA ASP A 180 -0.09 16.89 16.89
C ASP A 180 0.29 16.30 15.54
N THR A 181 -0.19 16.88 14.43
CA THR A 181 0.24 16.52 13.07
C THR A 181 1.74 16.69 12.89
N GLU A 182 2.33 17.75 13.43
CA GLU A 182 3.76 18.04 13.33
C GLU A 182 4.61 17.20 14.29
N LEU A 183 4.20 17.07 15.53
CA LEU A 183 5.02 16.50 16.60
C LEU A 183 4.75 15.02 16.87
N LEU A 184 3.49 14.59 16.90
CA LEU A 184 3.10 13.22 17.24
C LEU A 184 2.96 12.31 16.04
N ALA A 185 2.45 12.79 14.91
CA ALA A 185 2.23 11.93 13.76
C ALA A 185 3.52 11.24 13.24
N PRO A 186 4.70 11.88 13.20
CA PRO A 186 5.93 11.19 12.83
C PRO A 186 6.28 10.02 13.76
N ILE A 187 6.09 10.19 15.07
CA ILE A 187 6.37 9.16 16.11
C ILE A 187 5.40 8.00 15.94
N ILE A 188 4.12 8.28 15.72
CA ILE A 188 3.10 7.24 15.51
C ILE A 188 3.34 6.51 14.19
N LYS A 189 3.78 7.18 13.13
CA LYS A 189 4.20 6.53 11.88
C LYS A 189 5.36 5.56 12.10
N ASP A 190 6.33 5.94 12.92
CA ASP A 190 7.46 5.08 13.29
C ASP A 190 6.98 3.86 14.09
N GLU A 191 6.04 4.04 15.04
CA GLU A 191 5.40 2.93 15.75
C GLU A 191 4.68 1.98 14.80
N ILE A 192 3.87 2.51 13.88
CA ILE A 192 3.17 1.70 12.86
C ILE A 192 4.19 0.90 12.04
N LEU A 193 5.28 1.53 11.61
CA LEU A 193 6.32 0.86 10.83
C LEU A 193 6.97 -0.29 11.62
N VAL A 194 7.29 -0.08 12.89
CA VAL A 194 7.86 -1.14 13.75
C VAL A 194 6.87 -2.30 13.92
N ARG A 195 5.59 -2.02 14.13
CA ARG A 195 4.55 -3.06 14.22
C ARG A 195 4.42 -3.84 12.90
N LEU A 196 4.41 -3.15 11.78
CA LEU A 196 4.39 -3.76 10.44
C LEU A 196 5.62 -4.64 10.21
N LEU A 197 6.83 -4.19 10.58
CA LEU A 197 8.06 -4.99 10.47
C LEU A 197 8.04 -6.24 11.37
N ARG A 198 7.27 -6.24 12.43
CA ARG A 198 7.10 -7.39 13.34
C ARG A 198 5.89 -8.27 13.00
N SER A 199 5.08 -7.90 12.01
CA SER A 199 3.93 -8.68 11.56
C SER A 199 4.34 -9.85 10.66
N SER A 200 3.37 -10.66 10.25
CA SER A 200 3.58 -11.80 9.33
C SER A 200 4.14 -11.41 7.96
N ILE A 201 3.96 -10.15 7.53
CA ILE A 201 4.51 -9.58 6.28
C ILE A 201 5.76 -8.72 6.53
N GLY A 202 6.33 -8.77 7.72
CA GLY A 202 7.41 -7.90 8.14
C GLY A 202 8.70 -8.07 7.32
N ILE A 203 9.03 -9.32 6.97
CA ILE A 203 10.21 -9.61 6.13
C ILE A 203 10.08 -8.98 4.74
N GLN A 204 8.89 -9.05 4.14
CA GLN A 204 8.61 -8.46 2.82
C GLN A 204 8.66 -6.93 2.86
N ILE A 205 8.22 -6.32 3.96
CA ILE A 205 8.36 -4.86 4.19
C ILE A 205 9.84 -4.51 4.37
N ALA A 206 10.58 -5.29 5.14
CA ALA A 206 12.02 -5.09 5.37
C ALA A 206 12.83 -5.14 4.07
N GLU A 207 12.46 -6.00 3.10
CA GLU A 207 13.11 -6.05 1.78
C GLU A 207 13.04 -4.70 1.02
N ILE A 208 12.04 -3.86 1.28
CA ILE A 208 11.91 -2.53 0.65
C ILE A 208 13.06 -1.60 1.10
N GLY A 209 13.42 -1.65 2.38
CA GLY A 209 14.48 -0.82 2.97
C GLY A 209 15.89 -1.44 2.85
N PHE A 210 15.99 -2.76 2.68
CA PHE A 210 17.28 -3.44 2.66
C PHE A 210 18.03 -3.16 1.34
N ALA A 211 19.23 -2.56 1.43
CA ALA A 211 19.96 -2.02 0.26
C ALA A 211 20.23 -3.05 -0.83
N ASP A 212 20.59 -4.28 -0.44
CA ASP A 212 20.95 -5.36 -1.35
C ASP A 212 19.76 -6.24 -1.75
N SER A 213 18.53 -5.88 -1.36
CA SER A 213 17.35 -6.64 -1.72
C SER A 213 17.03 -6.50 -3.22
N LYS A 214 16.53 -7.58 -3.80
CA LYS A 214 16.06 -7.56 -5.19
C LYS A 214 14.88 -6.60 -5.39
N VAL A 215 14.05 -6.45 -4.37
CA VAL A 215 12.92 -5.50 -4.35
C VAL A 215 13.43 -4.07 -4.50
N ARG A 216 14.45 -3.68 -3.73
CA ARG A 216 15.04 -2.34 -3.80
C ARG A 216 15.70 -2.07 -5.15
N HIS A 217 16.39 -3.06 -5.71
CA HIS A 217 16.98 -2.93 -7.05
C HIS A 217 15.91 -2.74 -8.14
N ILE A 218 14.82 -3.50 -8.09
CA ILE A 218 13.69 -3.33 -9.02
C ILE A 218 12.99 -1.99 -8.80
N ALA A 219 12.84 -1.52 -7.56
CA ALA A 219 12.25 -0.23 -7.25
C ALA A 219 13.00 0.94 -7.93
N LYS A 220 14.34 0.89 -8.05
CA LYS A 220 15.13 1.88 -8.80
C LYS A 220 14.74 1.95 -10.27
N ALA A 221 14.58 0.80 -10.93
CA ALA A 221 14.13 0.77 -12.33
C ALA A 221 12.70 1.29 -12.49
N ILE A 222 11.81 0.96 -11.53
CA ILE A 222 10.43 1.46 -11.52
C ILE A 222 10.43 2.99 -11.35
N GLN A 223 11.23 3.51 -10.43
CA GLN A 223 11.36 4.97 -10.23
C GLN A 223 11.86 5.68 -11.50
N TRP A 224 12.86 5.09 -12.17
CA TRP A 224 13.31 5.61 -13.46
C TRP A 224 12.18 5.59 -14.50
N LEU A 225 11.43 4.50 -14.60
CA LEU A 225 10.28 4.40 -15.51
C LEU A 225 9.21 5.45 -15.20
N LEU A 226 8.89 5.69 -13.94
CA LEU A 226 7.91 6.71 -13.52
C LEU A 226 8.34 8.12 -13.94
N SER A 227 9.64 8.43 -13.88
CA SER A 227 10.17 9.72 -14.29
C SER A 227 10.39 9.85 -15.80
N ASN A 228 10.52 8.73 -16.53
CA ASN A 228 10.96 8.71 -17.92
C ASN A 228 10.05 7.89 -18.86
N PHE A 229 8.80 7.59 -18.46
CA PHE A 229 7.91 6.70 -19.25
C PHE A 229 7.65 7.20 -20.68
N SER A 230 7.72 8.49 -20.94
CA SER A 230 7.54 9.11 -22.27
C SER A 230 8.72 8.87 -23.21
N MET A 231 9.92 8.59 -22.70
CA MET A 231 11.13 8.40 -23.48
C MET A 231 11.29 6.98 -24.03
N PRO A 232 12.01 6.78 -25.15
CA PRO A 232 12.45 5.45 -25.56
C PRO A 232 13.25 4.78 -24.45
N MET A 233 12.98 3.50 -24.22
CA MET A 233 13.60 2.69 -23.17
C MET A 233 14.25 1.45 -23.77
N LYS A 234 15.47 1.15 -23.36
CA LYS A 234 16.10 -0.16 -23.57
C LYS A 234 16.06 -0.94 -22.25
N VAL A 235 15.69 -2.21 -22.34
CA VAL A 235 15.62 -3.07 -21.14
C VAL A 235 16.99 -3.28 -20.51
N SER A 236 18.06 -3.25 -21.34
CA SER A 236 19.46 -3.29 -20.88
C SER A 236 19.79 -2.15 -19.92
N ASP A 237 19.27 -0.95 -20.17
CA ASP A 237 19.56 0.22 -19.34
C ASP A 237 18.89 0.10 -17.96
N LEU A 238 17.65 -0.42 -17.95
CA LEU A 238 16.95 -0.73 -16.69
C LEU A 238 17.64 -1.84 -15.89
N ALA A 239 18.17 -2.86 -16.58
CA ALA A 239 18.93 -3.93 -15.95
C ALA A 239 20.22 -3.39 -15.30
N MET A 240 20.94 -2.46 -15.97
CA MET A 240 22.09 -1.75 -15.39
C MET A 240 21.72 -0.94 -14.15
N ILE A 241 20.64 -0.14 -14.22
CA ILE A 241 20.12 0.64 -13.07
C ILE A 241 19.82 -0.26 -11.88
N SER A 242 19.38 -1.50 -12.16
CA SER A 242 19.04 -2.50 -11.16
C SER A 242 20.24 -3.37 -10.72
N ASN A 243 21.45 -3.13 -11.22
CA ASN A 243 22.65 -3.96 -11.01
C ASN A 243 22.38 -5.45 -11.31
N MET A 244 21.71 -5.75 -12.41
CA MET A 244 21.31 -7.11 -12.81
C MET A 244 21.63 -7.38 -14.28
N SER A 245 21.84 -8.66 -14.62
CA SER A 245 21.80 -9.06 -16.02
C SER A 245 20.38 -8.93 -16.57
N VAL A 246 20.24 -8.80 -17.89
CA VAL A 246 18.91 -8.60 -18.54
C VAL A 246 17.94 -9.74 -18.21
N SER A 247 18.39 -10.99 -18.20
CA SER A 247 17.55 -12.16 -17.88
C SER A 247 17.09 -12.17 -16.42
N VAL A 248 17.99 -11.85 -15.48
CA VAL A 248 17.71 -11.77 -14.05
C VAL A 248 16.75 -10.60 -13.79
N PHE A 249 16.99 -9.44 -14.43
CA PHE A 249 16.13 -8.28 -14.34
C PHE A 249 14.68 -8.59 -14.80
N HIS A 250 14.53 -9.20 -15.98
CA HIS A 250 13.22 -9.60 -16.50
C HIS A 250 12.44 -10.49 -15.52
N LYS A 251 13.13 -11.49 -14.94
CA LYS A 251 12.53 -12.39 -13.96
C LYS A 251 12.02 -11.62 -12.74
N HIS A 252 12.90 -10.85 -12.08
CA HIS A 252 12.54 -10.15 -10.85
C HIS A 252 11.58 -8.99 -11.06
N PHE A 253 11.67 -8.29 -12.20
CA PHE A 253 10.72 -7.25 -12.55
C PHE A 253 9.30 -7.83 -12.71
N LYS A 254 9.19 -8.99 -13.37
CA LYS A 254 7.90 -9.68 -13.54
C LYS A 254 7.36 -10.23 -12.21
N GLU A 255 8.23 -10.77 -11.34
CA GLU A 255 7.83 -11.21 -9.99
C GLU A 255 7.27 -10.04 -9.18
N ALA A 256 7.94 -8.87 -9.19
CA ALA A 256 7.56 -7.71 -8.42
C ALA A 256 6.33 -6.95 -8.97
N THR A 257 6.06 -7.01 -10.29
CA THR A 257 5.04 -6.18 -10.95
C THR A 257 3.96 -6.98 -11.67
N SER A 258 4.11 -8.29 -11.80
CA SER A 258 3.31 -9.19 -12.65
C SER A 258 3.30 -8.80 -14.13
N MET A 259 4.27 -7.98 -14.59
CA MET A 259 4.33 -7.43 -15.96
C MET A 259 5.75 -7.44 -16.49
N SER A 260 5.91 -7.42 -17.83
CA SER A 260 7.21 -7.09 -18.43
C SER A 260 7.48 -5.57 -18.34
N PRO A 261 8.76 -5.12 -18.39
CA PRO A 261 9.10 -3.70 -18.38
C PRO A 261 8.41 -2.88 -19.48
N LEU A 262 8.30 -3.45 -20.69
CA LEU A 262 7.60 -2.82 -21.81
C LEU A 262 6.09 -2.70 -21.59
N GLN A 263 5.46 -3.73 -21.01
CA GLN A 263 4.03 -3.68 -20.66
C GLN A 263 3.79 -2.62 -19.57
N TYR A 264 4.67 -2.56 -18.57
CA TYR A 264 4.59 -1.58 -17.50
C TYR A 264 4.68 -0.15 -18.07
N GLN A 265 5.70 0.16 -18.90
CA GLN A 265 5.83 1.46 -19.57
C GLN A 265 4.59 1.80 -20.40
N LYS A 266 4.06 0.83 -21.17
CA LYS A 266 2.83 1.03 -21.97
C LYS A 266 1.64 1.44 -21.11
N ILE A 267 1.48 0.80 -19.94
CA ILE A 267 0.38 1.13 -19.03
C ILE A 267 0.56 2.53 -18.44
N LEU A 268 1.78 2.93 -18.03
CA LEU A 268 2.04 4.29 -17.55
C LEU A 268 1.66 5.33 -18.62
N ARG A 269 2.07 5.12 -19.87
CA ARG A 269 1.72 6.00 -20.98
C ARG A 269 0.20 6.10 -21.20
N LEU A 270 -0.50 4.98 -21.12
CA LEU A 270 -1.96 4.95 -21.28
C LEU A 270 -2.68 5.66 -20.12
N GLN A 271 -2.16 5.53 -18.89
CA GLN A 271 -2.73 6.22 -17.73
C GLN A 271 -2.53 7.73 -17.83
N GLU A 272 -1.35 8.18 -18.25
CA GLU A 272 -1.09 9.60 -18.46
C GLU A 272 -1.93 10.16 -19.62
N ALA A 273 -2.04 9.46 -20.74
CA ALA A 273 -2.93 9.86 -21.83
C ALA A 273 -4.37 10.05 -21.35
N ARG A 274 -4.89 9.08 -20.58
CA ARG A 274 -6.23 9.16 -19.99
C ARG A 274 -6.34 10.37 -19.03
N HIS A 275 -5.33 10.61 -18.21
CA HIS A 275 -5.30 11.76 -17.30
C HIS A 275 -5.39 13.08 -18.06
N LEU A 276 -4.58 13.24 -19.12
CA LEU A 276 -4.58 14.44 -19.97
C LEU A 276 -5.94 14.66 -20.68
N MET A 277 -6.52 13.58 -21.21
CA MET A 277 -7.84 13.65 -21.87
C MET A 277 -8.94 14.09 -20.88
N LEU A 278 -8.94 13.57 -19.65
CA LEU A 278 -9.97 13.87 -18.67
C LEU A 278 -9.76 15.25 -17.99
N SER A 279 -8.50 15.60 -17.64
CA SER A 279 -8.18 16.82 -16.89
C SER A 279 -8.09 18.04 -17.79
N ARG A 280 -7.56 17.91 -19.02
CA ARG A 280 -7.34 19.00 -19.97
C ARG A 280 -8.31 19.02 -21.14
N LYS A 281 -9.33 18.14 -21.16
CA LYS A 281 -10.29 17.97 -22.25
C LYS A 281 -9.64 17.82 -23.63
N MET A 282 -8.47 17.16 -23.67
CA MET A 282 -7.74 16.90 -24.91
C MET A 282 -8.35 15.74 -25.66
N ASP A 283 -8.30 15.77 -26.99
CA ASP A 283 -8.61 14.58 -27.79
C ASP A 283 -7.47 13.55 -27.75
N ALA A 284 -7.75 12.35 -28.22
CA ALA A 284 -6.80 11.24 -28.20
C ALA A 284 -5.56 11.49 -29.09
N ALA A 285 -5.73 12.19 -30.22
CA ALA A 285 -4.64 12.49 -31.15
C ALA A 285 -3.65 13.48 -30.53
N THR A 286 -4.16 14.54 -29.89
CA THR A 286 -3.36 15.55 -29.18
C THR A 286 -2.63 14.93 -27.99
N ALA A 287 -3.31 14.11 -27.18
CA ALA A 287 -2.68 13.38 -26.08
C ALA A 287 -1.56 12.45 -26.59
N CYS A 288 -1.71 11.86 -27.77
CA CYS A 288 -0.70 11.02 -28.42
C CYS A 288 0.53 11.82 -28.89
N GLN A 289 0.33 13.03 -29.44
CA GLN A 289 1.43 13.92 -29.90
C GLN A 289 2.34 14.43 -28.77
N LEU A 290 1.84 14.53 -27.55
CA LEU A 290 2.63 14.88 -26.38
C LEU A 290 3.64 13.78 -25.96
N ARG A 291 3.98 12.86 -26.86
CA ARG A 291 4.90 11.71 -26.68
C ARG A 291 4.47 10.72 -25.61
N VAL A 292 3.23 10.80 -25.14
CA VAL A 292 2.69 9.85 -24.16
C VAL A 292 2.38 8.51 -24.81
N CYS A 293 1.96 8.50 -26.09
CA CYS A 293 1.80 7.30 -26.89
C CYS A 293 2.60 7.38 -28.19
N LYS A 294 3.62 6.53 -28.38
CA LYS A 294 4.06 6.21 -29.75
C LYS A 294 2.95 5.34 -30.35
N CYS A 295 2.26 5.90 -31.35
CA CYS A 295 1.34 5.22 -32.28
C CYS A 295 0.80 3.85 -31.81
N ILE A 296 -0.30 3.84 -31.08
CA ILE A 296 -1.22 2.74 -31.18
C ILE A 296 -2.05 3.06 -32.42
N THR A 297 -1.72 2.42 -33.53
CA THR A 297 -2.65 2.29 -34.62
C THR A 297 -3.88 1.60 -34.05
N ILE A 298 -4.91 2.38 -33.73
CA ILE A 298 -6.23 1.85 -33.48
C ILE A 298 -6.68 1.35 -34.83
N GLN A 299 -6.47 0.06 -35.09
CA GLN A 299 -7.29 -0.60 -36.07
C GLN A 299 -8.72 -0.56 -35.53
N SER A 300 -9.48 0.41 -36.03
CA SER A 300 -10.92 0.43 -35.98
C SER A 300 -11.41 -0.84 -36.69
N GLY A 301 -11.65 -1.89 -35.93
CA GLY A 301 -12.51 -2.97 -36.30
C GLY A 301 -13.95 -2.53 -36.08
N LEU A 302 -14.67 -2.34 -37.16
CA LEU A 302 -16.13 -2.27 -37.25
C LEU A 302 -16.79 -3.46 -36.54
#